data_7576fc3edf4c02f3b8aa7218af3cecb8
#
_entry.id   7576fc3edf4c02f3b8aa7218af3cecb8
#
_cell.length_a   1.000
_cell.length_b   1.000
_cell.length_c   1.000
_cell.angle_alpha   90.00
_cell.angle_beta   90.00
_cell.angle_gamma   90.00
#
_symmetry.space_group_name_H-M   'P 1'
#
loop_
_entity.id
_entity.type
_entity.pdbx_description
1 polymer ?
#
loop_
_entity_poly.entity_id
_entity_poly.type
_entity_poly.pdbx_seq_one_letter_code
_entity_poly.pdbx_strand_id
1 'polypeptide(L)'
;MWNQSGLTGEYDAWSFGDDADKLAQLVKDGIKTATCSAYCFYEMEGEDLPEAGSYNIILDSDDQAVCITRTTKVYVTPFSQVTADHAFKEGEGDRSLEYWRKVHKKFFTEDLKEAGLSFDEEMKLVCEEFEVVYTG
;
A
#
# COMPACT_ATOMS: atom_id res chain seq x y z
N MET A 1 7.00 -4.97 18.83
CA MET A 1 7.83 -4.15 17.90
C MET A 1 7.69 -2.64 18.18
N TRP A 2 6.50 -2.13 18.31
CA TRP A 2 6.30 -0.69 18.53
C TRP A 2 7.04 -0.16 19.75
N ASN A 3 6.88 -0.84 20.88
CA ASN A 3 7.53 -0.42 22.14
C ASN A 3 9.05 -0.39 22.07
N GLN A 4 9.64 -1.28 21.29
CA GLN A 4 11.09 -1.41 21.12
C GLN A 4 11.68 -0.37 20.18
N SER A 5 10.84 0.24 19.35
CA SER A 5 11.27 1.22 18.35
C SER A 5 11.63 2.59 18.94
N GLY A 6 11.13 2.88 20.14
CA GLY A 6 11.26 4.20 20.74
C GLY A 6 10.29 5.25 20.19
N LEU A 7 9.45 4.86 19.23
CA LEU A 7 8.45 5.75 18.66
C LEU A 7 7.26 5.92 19.61
N THR A 8 6.59 7.06 19.52
CA THR A 8 5.43 7.39 20.35
C THR A 8 4.28 7.88 19.46
N GLY A 9 3.06 7.85 20.01
CA GLY A 9 1.86 8.28 19.32
C GLY A 9 1.06 7.12 18.76
N GLU A 10 0.22 7.40 17.78
CA GLU A 10 -0.67 6.44 17.18
C GLU A 10 0.00 5.72 15.99
N TYR A 11 -0.46 4.52 15.74
CA TYR A 11 -0.06 3.73 14.57
C TYR A 11 -1.21 2.83 14.12
N ASP A 12 -1.18 2.45 12.84
CA ASP A 12 -2.02 1.39 12.31
C ASP A 12 -1.18 0.14 12.07
N ALA A 13 -1.80 -1.04 12.19
CA ALA A 13 -1.15 -2.31 11.90
C ALA A 13 -1.99 -3.04 10.86
N TRP A 14 -1.36 -3.46 9.75
CA TRP A 14 -2.08 -4.10 8.65
C TRP A 14 -1.14 -4.95 7.79
N SER A 15 -1.73 -5.87 7.03
CA SER A 15 -1.03 -6.69 6.06
C SER A 15 -1.53 -6.37 4.65
N PHE A 16 -0.66 -6.60 3.65
CA PHE A 16 -1.07 -6.45 2.25
C PHE A 16 -2.14 -7.47 1.88
N GLY A 17 -3.07 -7.08 1.00
CA GLY A 17 -4.21 -7.90 0.64
C GLY A 17 -3.89 -9.08 -0.29
N ASP A 18 -2.70 -9.10 -0.87
CA ASP A 18 -2.23 -10.14 -1.77
C ASP A 18 -0.75 -10.42 -1.47
N ASP A 19 -0.37 -11.69 -1.39
CA ASP A 19 1.02 -12.13 -1.14
C ASP A 19 1.69 -11.35 0.01
N ALA A 20 1.03 -11.32 1.16
CA ALA A 20 1.42 -10.49 2.31
C ALA A 20 2.87 -10.70 2.75
N ASP A 21 3.35 -11.96 2.77
CA ASP A 21 4.71 -12.26 3.22
C ASP A 21 5.76 -11.69 2.28
N LYS A 22 5.57 -11.85 0.97
CA LYS A 22 6.49 -11.34 -0.04
C LYS A 22 6.51 -9.82 -0.06
N LEU A 23 5.34 -9.18 -0.02
CA LEU A 23 5.24 -7.73 -0.04
C LEU A 23 5.83 -7.11 1.22
N ALA A 24 5.58 -7.70 2.39
CA ALA A 24 6.20 -7.25 3.64
C ALA A 24 7.73 -7.35 3.58
N GLN A 25 8.27 -8.41 2.99
CA GLN A 25 9.71 -8.57 2.83
C GLN A 25 10.30 -7.51 1.89
N LEU A 26 9.61 -7.21 0.78
CA LEU A 26 10.04 -6.14 -0.13
C LEU A 26 10.07 -4.78 0.56
N VAL A 27 9.11 -4.51 1.44
CA VAL A 27 9.12 -3.28 2.24
C VAL A 27 10.31 -3.25 3.18
N LYS A 28 10.52 -4.33 3.93
CA LYS A 28 11.64 -4.44 4.88
C LYS A 28 12.99 -4.24 4.20
N ASP A 29 13.15 -4.77 2.99
CA ASP A 29 14.38 -4.67 2.20
C ASP A 29 14.56 -3.30 1.51
N GLY A 30 13.59 -2.40 1.63
CA GLY A 30 13.65 -1.08 1.02
C GLY A 30 13.40 -1.07 -0.49
N ILE A 31 12.90 -2.17 -1.05
CA ILE A 31 12.57 -2.30 -2.48
C ILE A 31 11.19 -1.72 -2.77
N LYS A 32 10.21 -2.07 -1.93
CA LYS A 32 8.87 -1.51 -2.01
C LYS A 32 8.76 -0.29 -1.09
N THR A 33 8.62 0.89 -1.69
CA THR A 33 8.54 2.17 -0.98
C THR A 33 7.26 2.95 -1.31
N ALA A 34 6.31 2.30 -1.98
CA ALA A 34 5.01 2.86 -2.31
C ALA A 34 3.95 1.78 -2.39
N THR A 35 2.71 2.18 -2.22
CA THR A 35 1.54 1.32 -2.37
C THR A 35 0.34 2.14 -2.85
N CYS A 36 -0.74 1.47 -3.24
CA CYS A 36 -1.98 2.14 -3.61
C CYS A 36 -3.18 1.33 -3.12
N SER A 37 -4.31 2.03 -3.00
CA SER A 37 -5.58 1.44 -2.61
C SER A 37 -6.72 2.15 -3.33
N ALA A 38 -7.89 1.50 -3.44
CA ALA A 38 -9.03 2.06 -4.12
C ALA A 38 -9.69 3.15 -3.26
N TYR A 39 -9.81 4.36 -3.80
CA TYR A 39 -10.41 5.50 -3.11
C TYR A 39 -11.86 5.22 -2.67
N CYS A 40 -12.63 4.51 -3.49
CA CYS A 40 -14.04 4.26 -3.21
C CYS A 40 -14.27 3.49 -1.90
N PHE A 41 -13.34 2.64 -1.47
CA PHE A 41 -13.49 1.92 -0.20
C PHE A 41 -13.39 2.84 1.00
N TYR A 42 -12.57 3.89 0.93
CA TYR A 42 -12.53 4.90 2.00
C TYR A 42 -13.85 5.64 2.12
N GLU A 43 -14.46 6.01 1.00
CA GLU A 43 -15.77 6.67 0.99
C GLU A 43 -16.88 5.76 1.52
N MET A 44 -16.90 4.48 1.08
CA MET A 44 -17.93 3.52 1.46
C MET A 44 -17.90 3.20 2.96
N GLU A 45 -16.71 3.14 3.54
CA GLU A 45 -16.50 2.79 4.95
C GLU A 45 -16.45 4.01 5.86
N GLY A 46 -16.48 5.20 5.30
CA GLY A 46 -16.38 6.45 6.05
C GLY A 46 -15.03 6.62 6.73
N GLU A 47 -13.97 6.05 6.15
CA GLU A 47 -12.62 6.14 6.70
C GLU A 47 -11.87 7.33 6.14
N ASP A 48 -11.02 7.91 6.97
CA ASP A 48 -10.11 8.97 6.55
C ASP A 48 -9.00 8.39 5.67
N LEU A 49 -8.51 9.21 4.71
CA LEU A 49 -7.34 8.84 3.90
C LEU A 49 -6.09 8.80 4.78
N PRO A 50 -5.08 7.98 4.38
CA PRO A 50 -3.77 8.04 5.03
C PRO A 50 -3.20 9.46 5.00
N GLU A 51 -2.39 9.78 6.00
CA GLU A 51 -1.76 11.10 6.09
C GLU A 51 -0.23 10.97 6.13
N ALA A 52 0.45 11.94 5.53
CA ALA A 52 1.90 12.04 5.65
C ALA A 52 2.27 12.23 7.12
N GLY A 53 3.30 11.52 7.57
CA GLY A 53 3.72 11.50 8.96
C GLY A 53 3.14 10.36 9.79
N SER A 54 2.16 9.63 9.27
CA SER A 54 1.54 8.48 9.96
C SER A 54 2.48 7.28 10.00
N TYR A 55 2.40 6.51 11.08
CA TYR A 55 3.17 5.28 11.26
C TYR A 55 2.31 4.05 11.00
N ASN A 56 2.92 3.03 10.41
CA ASN A 56 2.27 1.77 10.11
C ASN A 56 3.18 0.60 10.49
N ILE A 57 2.60 -0.40 11.14
CA ILE A 57 3.27 -1.68 11.36
C ILE A 57 2.82 -2.61 10.25
N ILE A 58 3.78 -3.06 9.43
CA ILE A 58 3.49 -3.99 8.34
C ILE A 58 3.54 -5.41 8.91
N LEU A 59 2.45 -6.14 8.71
CA LEU A 59 2.27 -7.51 9.20
C LEU A 59 2.45 -8.51 8.05
N ASP A 60 2.90 -9.71 8.40
CA ASP A 60 2.91 -10.84 7.46
C ASP A 60 1.55 -11.58 7.47
N SER A 61 1.47 -12.72 6.80
CA SER A 61 0.23 -13.50 6.71
C SER A 61 -0.19 -14.15 8.03
N ASP A 62 0.71 -14.23 9.00
CA ASP A 62 0.46 -14.75 10.35
C ASP A 62 0.19 -13.62 11.36
N ASP A 63 -0.06 -12.39 10.88
CA ASP A 63 -0.25 -11.19 11.69
C ASP A 63 0.95 -10.84 12.57
N GLN A 64 2.16 -11.27 12.18
CA GLN A 64 3.39 -10.95 12.87
C GLN A 64 3.99 -9.65 12.31
N ALA A 65 4.49 -8.79 13.17
CA ALA A 65 5.09 -7.53 12.79
C ALA A 65 6.43 -7.75 12.06
N VAL A 66 6.56 -7.21 10.86
CA VAL A 66 7.78 -7.30 10.02
C VAL A 66 8.62 -6.05 10.13
N CYS A 67 8.00 -4.87 10.04
CA CYS A 67 8.69 -3.59 10.13
C CYS A 67 7.69 -2.48 10.43
N ILE A 68 8.23 -1.30 10.76
CA ILE A 68 7.44 -0.09 10.94
C ILE A 68 7.82 0.88 9.81
N THR A 69 6.81 1.45 9.16
CA THR A 69 7.00 2.48 8.13
C THR A 69 6.39 3.79 8.58
N ARG A 70 6.89 4.88 7.99
CA ARG A 70 6.31 6.20 8.11
C ARG A 70 5.89 6.67 6.72
N THR A 71 4.63 7.08 6.56
CA THR A 71 4.11 7.61 5.31
C THR A 71 4.72 9.00 5.07
N THR A 72 5.30 9.21 3.90
CA THR A 72 5.98 10.46 3.55
C THR A 72 5.18 11.29 2.54
N LYS A 73 4.33 10.66 1.73
CA LYS A 73 3.54 11.34 0.71
C LYS A 73 2.25 10.59 0.45
N VAL A 74 1.16 11.31 0.28
CA VAL A 74 -0.15 10.77 -0.10
C VAL A 74 -0.72 11.62 -1.23
N TYR A 75 -1.24 10.99 -2.27
CA TYR A 75 -1.94 11.69 -3.34
C TYR A 75 -3.00 10.78 -3.95
N VAL A 76 -3.98 11.40 -4.62
CA VAL A 76 -5.07 10.70 -5.30
C VAL A 76 -4.90 10.89 -6.79
N THR A 77 -5.01 9.81 -7.56
CA THR A 77 -4.90 9.84 -9.02
C THR A 77 -5.77 8.76 -9.65
N PRO A 78 -6.30 8.97 -10.87
CA PRO A 78 -6.95 7.88 -11.59
C PRO A 78 -5.98 6.74 -11.91
N PHE A 79 -6.46 5.51 -11.94
CA PHE A 79 -5.65 4.35 -12.30
C PHE A 79 -4.87 4.57 -13.60
N SER A 80 -5.54 5.13 -14.62
CA SER A 80 -4.94 5.37 -15.94
C SER A 80 -3.75 6.34 -15.91
N GLN A 81 -3.62 7.15 -14.86
CA GLN A 81 -2.57 8.17 -14.76
C GLN A 81 -1.46 7.83 -13.77
N VAL A 82 -1.46 6.63 -13.23
CA VAL A 82 -0.35 6.17 -12.39
C VAL A 82 0.94 6.17 -13.21
N THR A 83 2.01 6.71 -12.64
CA THR A 83 3.27 6.93 -13.33
C THR A 83 4.20 5.72 -13.26
N ALA A 84 5.16 5.66 -14.19
CA ALA A 84 6.22 4.64 -14.16
C ALA A 84 7.09 4.79 -12.90
N ASP A 85 7.28 6.00 -12.39
CA ASP A 85 8.00 6.24 -11.14
C ASP A 85 7.29 5.60 -9.95
N HIS A 86 5.97 5.77 -9.85
CA HIS A 86 5.20 5.11 -8.80
C HIS A 86 5.28 3.59 -8.91
N ALA A 87 5.12 3.04 -10.12
CA ALA A 87 5.23 1.60 -10.35
C ALA A 87 6.59 1.04 -9.91
N PHE A 88 7.66 1.77 -10.21
CA PHE A 88 9.01 1.40 -9.78
C PHE A 88 9.13 1.38 -8.25
N LYS A 89 8.54 2.36 -7.58
CA LYS A 89 8.55 2.46 -6.12
C LYS A 89 7.71 1.39 -5.43
N GLU A 90 6.67 0.87 -6.09
CA GLU A 90 5.93 -0.28 -5.56
C GLU A 90 6.78 -1.55 -5.55
N GLY A 91 7.79 -1.62 -6.39
CA GLY A 91 8.87 -2.59 -6.28
C GLY A 91 8.55 -4.03 -6.67
N GLU A 92 7.40 -4.29 -7.27
CA GLU A 92 6.93 -5.64 -7.57
C GLU A 92 7.29 -6.05 -8.99
N GLY A 93 7.56 -7.35 -9.16
CA GLY A 93 7.89 -7.93 -10.46
C GLY A 93 9.13 -7.31 -11.06
N ASP A 94 9.06 -6.91 -12.34
CA ASP A 94 10.16 -6.24 -13.04
C ASP A 94 10.18 -4.72 -12.79
N ARG A 95 9.30 -4.23 -11.91
CA ARG A 95 9.15 -2.83 -11.51
C ARG A 95 8.72 -1.89 -12.64
N SER A 96 8.19 -2.44 -13.75
CA SER A 96 7.69 -1.64 -14.88
C SER A 96 6.26 -1.20 -14.67
N LEU A 97 5.87 -0.12 -15.37
CA LEU A 97 4.48 0.34 -15.37
C LEU A 97 3.56 -0.68 -16.05
N GLU A 98 4.04 -1.37 -17.10
CA GLU A 98 3.28 -2.40 -17.79
C GLU A 98 2.90 -3.55 -16.84
N TYR A 99 3.87 -4.06 -16.09
CA TYR A 99 3.64 -5.08 -15.06
C TYR A 99 2.67 -4.59 -14.00
N TRP A 100 2.92 -3.36 -13.50
CA TRP A 100 2.07 -2.76 -12.47
C TRP A 100 0.61 -2.68 -12.90
N ARG A 101 0.36 -2.20 -14.12
CA ARG A 101 -1.01 -2.09 -14.66
C ARG A 101 -1.69 -3.44 -14.79
N LYS A 102 -0.99 -4.44 -15.28
CA LYS A 102 -1.52 -5.78 -15.46
C LYS A 102 -1.94 -6.41 -14.12
N VAL A 103 -1.05 -6.37 -13.14
CA VAL A 103 -1.27 -6.98 -11.83
C VAL A 103 -2.36 -6.22 -11.05
N HIS A 104 -2.30 -4.90 -11.05
CA HIS A 104 -3.25 -4.10 -10.29
C HIS A 104 -4.63 -4.06 -10.93
N LYS A 105 -4.73 -4.12 -12.24
CA LYS A 105 -6.02 -4.25 -12.91
C LYS A 105 -6.72 -5.55 -12.50
N LYS A 106 -5.98 -6.64 -12.45
CA LYS A 106 -6.50 -7.93 -11.99
C LYS A 106 -6.93 -7.86 -10.53
N PHE A 107 -6.07 -7.33 -9.68
CA PHE A 107 -6.33 -7.20 -8.25
C PHE A 107 -7.58 -6.35 -7.97
N PHE A 108 -7.65 -5.15 -8.55
CA PHE A 108 -8.79 -4.26 -8.33
C PHE A 108 -10.08 -4.80 -8.94
N THR A 109 -10.00 -5.48 -10.09
CA THR A 109 -11.18 -6.09 -10.71
C THR A 109 -11.81 -7.13 -9.77
N GLU A 110 -10.99 -7.99 -9.18
CA GLU A 110 -11.45 -9.02 -8.25
C GLU A 110 -11.96 -8.42 -6.93
N ASP A 111 -11.23 -7.44 -6.40
CA ASP A 111 -11.55 -6.79 -5.13
C ASP A 111 -12.86 -6.00 -5.22
N LEU A 112 -13.04 -5.24 -6.30
CA LEU A 112 -14.28 -4.48 -6.55
C LEU A 112 -15.46 -5.41 -6.80
N LYS A 113 -15.25 -6.52 -7.49
CA LYS A 113 -16.30 -7.50 -7.76
C LYS A 113 -16.88 -8.08 -6.47
N GLU A 114 -16.04 -8.36 -5.48
CA GLU A 114 -16.48 -8.84 -4.17
C GLU A 114 -17.38 -7.81 -3.45
N ALA A 115 -17.17 -6.54 -3.70
CA ALA A 115 -17.98 -5.45 -3.17
C ALA A 115 -19.20 -5.10 -4.04
N GLY A 116 -19.46 -5.86 -5.12
CA GLY A 116 -20.55 -5.58 -6.05
C GLY A 116 -20.26 -4.44 -7.02
N LEU A 117 -18.99 -4.07 -7.19
CA LEU A 117 -18.57 -2.98 -8.05
C LEU A 117 -17.80 -3.50 -9.26
N SER A 118 -17.57 -2.62 -10.25
CA SER A 118 -16.82 -2.94 -11.46
C SER A 118 -15.58 -2.09 -11.57
N PHE A 119 -14.50 -2.67 -12.11
CA PHE A 119 -13.27 -1.95 -12.40
C PHE A 119 -13.48 -0.95 -13.53
N ASP A 120 -12.89 0.25 -13.36
CA ASP A 120 -12.86 1.30 -14.37
C ASP A 120 -11.44 1.91 -14.33
N GLU A 121 -10.83 2.12 -15.49
CA GLU A 121 -9.48 2.70 -15.56
C GLU A 121 -9.40 4.14 -15.06
N GLU A 122 -10.51 4.84 -15.02
CA GLU A 122 -10.59 6.19 -14.46
C GLU A 122 -10.91 6.21 -12.96
N MET A 123 -11.03 5.04 -12.33
CA MET A 123 -11.24 4.97 -10.89
C MET A 123 -10.09 5.61 -10.14
N LYS A 124 -10.42 6.32 -9.07
CA LYS A 124 -9.40 6.99 -8.25
C LYS A 124 -8.69 5.99 -7.34
N LEU A 125 -7.39 6.15 -7.24
CA LEU A 125 -6.54 5.44 -6.31
C LEU A 125 -5.94 6.40 -5.30
N VAL A 126 -5.78 5.93 -4.07
CA VAL A 126 -4.98 6.62 -3.06
C VAL A 126 -3.58 6.01 -3.13
N CYS A 127 -2.61 6.83 -3.49
CA CYS A 127 -1.22 6.41 -3.60
C CYS A 127 -0.43 6.94 -2.41
N GLU A 128 0.40 6.08 -1.84
CA GLU A 128 1.24 6.41 -0.69
C GLU A 128 2.68 6.09 -0.99
N GLU A 129 3.58 6.97 -0.53
CA GLU A 129 5.01 6.70 -0.43
C GLU A 129 5.39 6.65 1.04
N PHE A 130 6.32 5.77 1.39
CA PHE A 130 6.70 5.57 2.78
C PHE A 130 8.18 5.17 2.89
N GLU A 131 8.70 5.22 4.11
CA GLU A 131 10.05 4.78 4.43
C GLU A 131 10.01 3.83 5.64
N VAL A 132 10.94 2.88 5.67
CA VAL A 132 11.11 2.01 6.84
C VAL A 132 11.83 2.79 7.93
N VAL A 133 11.27 2.82 9.13
CA VAL A 133 11.85 3.53 10.27
C VAL A 133 12.31 2.57 11.39
N TYR A 134 11.88 1.30 11.34
CA TYR A 134 12.30 0.30 12.32
C TYR A 134 12.05 -1.10 11.78
N THR A 135 13.01 -2.01 11.98
CA THR A 135 12.89 -3.41 11.54
C THR A 135 13.04 -4.44 12.68
N GLY A 136 13.24 -4.01 13.88
CA GLY A 136 13.49 -4.87 15.04
C GLY A 136 14.97 -4.98 15.33
#